data_3a3b31a8a1682e974b7a807d24bfd0e9
#
_entry.id   3a3b31a8a1682e974b7a807d24bfd0e9
#
_cell.length_a   1.000
_cell.length_b   1.000
_cell.length_c   1.000
_cell.angle_alpha   90.00
_cell.angle_beta   90.00
_cell.angle_gamma   90.00
#
_symmetry.space_group_name_H-M   'P 1'
#
loop_
_entity.id
_entity.type
_entity.pdbx_description
1 polymer ?
#
loop_
_entity_poly.entity_id
_entity_poly.type
_entity_poly.pdbx_seq_one_letter_code
_entity_poly.pdbx_strand_id
1 'polypeptide(L)'
;MKKITRIASIFLSLALIFSAAACGKDGSGAALSYPISAQPDCLDPQIAQGAEAKTVVLNCFEGLVRKDAEGKYSPAAAKSWSYDASTLTYTFKLREDARWVIMKKAFKPILGDNIDKTFDSRVTAADFVFALRRAVAPATGAPEALSLGVIKNAKSIINGKMS
;
A
#
# COMPACT_ATOMS: atom_id res chain seq x y z
N MET A 1 -61.63 -23.56 -12.28
CA MET A 1 -60.29 -24.03 -11.88
C MET A 1 -59.11 -23.43 -12.69
N LYS A 2 -59.12 -23.47 -14.04
CA LYS A 2 -58.00 -22.95 -14.89
C LYS A 2 -57.63 -21.46 -14.73
N LYS A 3 -58.59 -20.60 -14.35
CA LYS A 3 -58.33 -19.16 -14.13
C LYS A 3 -57.62 -18.86 -12.82
N ILE A 4 -57.96 -19.60 -11.76
CA ILE A 4 -57.34 -19.44 -10.42
C ILE A 4 -55.87 -19.90 -10.44
N THR A 5 -55.58 -20.98 -11.18
CA THR A 5 -54.19 -21.49 -11.31
C THR A 5 -53.31 -20.50 -12.08
N ARG A 6 -53.81 -19.80 -13.10
CA ARG A 6 -53.08 -18.78 -13.84
C ARG A 6 -52.80 -17.51 -13.02
N ILE A 7 -53.74 -17.10 -12.17
CA ILE A 7 -53.53 -15.96 -11.26
C ILE A 7 -52.51 -16.31 -10.17
N ALA A 8 -52.57 -17.52 -9.60
CA ALA A 8 -51.60 -18.01 -8.61
C ALA A 8 -50.16 -18.08 -9.20
N SER A 9 -50.03 -18.52 -10.46
CA SER A 9 -48.71 -18.56 -11.14
C SER A 9 -48.13 -17.17 -11.37
N ILE A 10 -48.95 -16.17 -11.68
CA ILE A 10 -48.51 -14.78 -11.88
C ILE A 10 -48.04 -14.15 -10.56
N PHE A 11 -48.76 -14.41 -9.46
CA PHE A 11 -48.34 -13.94 -8.13
C PHE A 11 -47.06 -14.62 -7.64
N LEU A 12 -46.90 -15.91 -7.93
CA LEU A 12 -45.67 -16.63 -7.55
C LEU A 12 -44.45 -16.17 -8.36
N SER A 13 -44.60 -15.87 -9.67
CA SER A 13 -43.52 -15.32 -10.46
C SER A 13 -43.15 -13.87 -10.09
N LEU A 14 -44.16 -13.06 -9.71
CA LEU A 14 -43.90 -11.69 -9.24
C LEU A 14 -43.18 -11.68 -7.88
N ALA A 15 -43.49 -12.62 -6.97
CA ALA A 15 -42.82 -12.77 -5.68
C ALA A 15 -41.34 -13.19 -5.84
N LEU A 16 -41.01 -14.01 -6.85
CA LEU A 16 -39.63 -14.40 -7.18
C LEU A 16 -38.79 -13.25 -7.75
N ILE A 17 -39.41 -12.31 -8.47
CA ILE A 17 -38.71 -11.14 -9.00
C ILE A 17 -38.38 -10.12 -7.88
N PHE A 18 -39.25 -9.99 -6.89
CA PHE A 18 -39.00 -9.10 -5.73
C PHE A 18 -37.92 -9.64 -4.78
N SER A 19 -37.70 -10.96 -4.70
CA SER A 19 -36.62 -11.51 -3.88
C SER A 19 -35.22 -11.29 -4.46
N ALA A 20 -35.10 -11.06 -5.78
CA ALA A 20 -33.83 -10.74 -6.41
C ALA A 20 -33.38 -9.27 -6.19
N ALA A 21 -34.29 -8.39 -5.78
CA ALA A 21 -33.99 -6.97 -5.51
C ALA A 21 -33.53 -6.69 -4.07
N ALA A 22 -33.51 -7.71 -3.20
CA ALA A 22 -33.10 -7.61 -1.79
C ALA A 22 -31.60 -7.78 -1.57
N CYS A 23 -30.77 -7.86 -2.64
CA CYS A 23 -29.35 -7.61 -2.52
C CYS A 23 -29.17 -6.11 -2.27
N GLY A 24 -29.29 -5.71 -1.01
CA GLY A 24 -29.06 -4.36 -0.55
C GLY A 24 -27.67 -3.90 -0.99
N LYS A 25 -27.63 -2.71 -1.54
CA LYS A 25 -26.43 -1.89 -1.67
C LYS A 25 -25.93 -1.50 -0.27
N ASP A 26 -25.51 -2.45 0.52
CA ASP A 26 -24.61 -2.15 1.62
C ASP A 26 -23.23 -2.01 0.98
N GLY A 27 -22.80 -0.76 0.82
CA GLY A 27 -21.45 -0.40 0.35
C GLY A 27 -20.35 -0.72 1.36
N SER A 28 -20.51 -1.81 2.10
CA SER A 28 -19.43 -2.43 2.86
C SER A 28 -18.59 -3.23 1.86
N GLY A 29 -17.49 -2.64 1.40
CA GLY A 29 -16.47 -3.38 0.67
C GLY A 29 -16.18 -4.68 1.41
N ALA A 30 -15.95 -5.77 0.69
CA ALA A 30 -15.64 -7.07 1.28
C ALA A 30 -14.46 -6.90 2.25
N ALA A 31 -14.68 -7.17 3.53
CA ALA A 31 -13.63 -7.15 4.54
C ALA A 31 -12.85 -8.47 4.45
N LEU A 32 -11.55 -8.38 4.18
CA LEU A 32 -10.65 -9.51 4.25
C LEU A 32 -10.03 -9.56 5.66
N SER A 33 -10.32 -10.64 6.41
CA SER A 33 -9.61 -10.92 7.65
C SER A 33 -8.47 -11.88 7.38
N TYR A 34 -7.25 -11.44 7.69
CA TYR A 34 -6.04 -12.25 7.59
C TYR A 34 -5.43 -12.45 8.97
N PRO A 35 -5.32 -13.71 9.47
CA PRO A 35 -4.68 -13.96 10.75
C PRO A 35 -3.17 -13.80 10.63
N ILE A 36 -2.55 -13.14 11.62
CA ILE A 36 -1.11 -13.10 11.85
C ILE A 36 -0.80 -13.90 13.11
N SER A 37 0.34 -14.60 13.12
CA SER A 37 0.68 -15.58 14.17
C SER A 37 0.95 -14.93 15.52
N ALA A 38 1.48 -13.71 15.53
CA ALA A 38 1.78 -12.95 16.74
C ALA A 38 1.61 -11.45 16.49
N GLN A 39 1.60 -10.67 17.56
CA GLN A 39 1.58 -9.21 17.45
C GLN A 39 2.93 -8.72 16.92
N PRO A 40 2.97 -7.88 15.87
CA PRO A 40 4.19 -7.23 15.40
C PRO A 40 4.80 -6.36 16.51
N ASP A 41 6.09 -6.42 16.66
CA ASP A 41 6.87 -5.58 17.59
C ASP A 41 6.97 -4.12 17.11
N CYS A 42 7.03 -3.94 15.80
CA CYS A 42 7.12 -2.64 15.15
C CYS A 42 6.43 -2.68 13.78
N LEU A 43 5.82 -1.55 13.37
CA LEU A 43 5.23 -1.37 12.04
C LEU A 43 5.94 -0.31 11.19
N ASP A 44 7.05 0.24 11.67
CA ASP A 44 7.91 1.11 10.87
C ASP A 44 8.62 0.26 9.79
N PRO A 45 8.38 0.52 8.49
CA PRO A 45 8.87 -0.34 7.42
C PRO A 45 10.40 -0.43 7.33
N GLN A 46 11.13 0.49 7.96
CA GLN A 46 12.59 0.53 7.91
C GLN A 46 13.26 -0.20 9.07
N ILE A 47 12.55 -0.43 10.17
CA ILE A 47 13.09 -1.10 11.36
C ILE A 47 12.32 -2.35 11.74
N ALA A 48 11.13 -2.56 11.20
CA ALA A 48 10.31 -3.74 11.45
C ALA A 48 11.02 -5.03 11.05
N GLN A 49 11.03 -6.00 11.96
CA GLN A 49 11.62 -7.32 11.75
C GLN A 49 10.54 -8.40 11.97
N GLY A 50 10.88 -9.64 11.63
CA GLY A 50 9.92 -10.73 11.77
C GLY A 50 8.90 -10.84 10.63
N ALA A 51 8.24 -11.99 10.53
CA ALA A 51 7.31 -12.32 9.46
C ALA A 51 5.98 -11.55 9.61
N GLU A 52 5.50 -11.37 10.82
CA GLU A 52 4.25 -10.69 11.15
C GLU A 52 4.33 -9.21 10.77
N ALA A 53 5.40 -8.53 11.18
CA ALA A 53 5.65 -7.14 10.85
C ALA A 53 5.80 -6.94 9.33
N LYS A 54 6.59 -7.80 8.66
CA LYS A 54 6.76 -7.78 7.20
C LYS A 54 5.45 -8.01 6.47
N THR A 55 4.58 -8.91 6.96
CA THR A 55 3.26 -9.15 6.38
C THR A 55 2.42 -7.87 6.41
N VAL A 56 2.35 -7.16 7.53
CA VAL A 56 1.60 -5.91 7.64
C VAL A 56 2.21 -4.83 6.74
N VAL A 57 3.53 -4.64 6.79
CA VAL A 57 4.25 -3.64 6.00
C VAL A 57 4.03 -3.85 4.50
N LEU A 58 4.15 -5.09 3.99
CA LEU A 58 3.95 -5.40 2.57
C LEU A 58 2.51 -5.19 2.08
N ASN A 59 1.53 -5.21 2.98
CA ASN A 59 0.13 -4.92 2.66
C ASN A 59 -0.22 -3.42 2.78
N CYS A 60 0.57 -2.63 3.49
CA CYS A 60 0.33 -1.20 3.72
C CYS A 60 1.20 -0.28 2.85
N PHE A 61 2.37 -0.75 2.44
CA PHE A 61 3.36 0.06 1.70
C PHE A 61 3.66 -0.54 0.34
N GLU A 62 3.87 0.33 -0.63
CA GLU A 62 4.29 -0.04 -1.98
C GLU A 62 5.68 0.55 -2.29
N GLY A 63 6.59 -0.29 -2.79
CA GLY A 63 7.91 0.15 -3.26
C GLY A 63 7.87 0.75 -4.66
N LEU A 64 9.04 1.16 -5.18
CA LEU A 64 9.17 1.59 -6.58
C LEU A 64 8.78 0.48 -7.55
N VAL A 65 9.19 -0.74 -7.26
CA VAL A 65 8.89 -1.96 -8.02
C VAL A 65 8.45 -3.06 -7.06
N ARG A 66 7.72 -4.04 -7.57
CA ARG A 66 7.38 -5.25 -6.81
C ARG A 66 7.99 -6.47 -7.50
N LYS A 67 8.17 -7.52 -6.73
CA LYS A 67 8.57 -8.83 -7.22
C LYS A 67 7.34 -9.72 -7.31
N ASP A 68 7.12 -10.35 -8.46
CA ASP A 68 6.04 -11.33 -8.64
C ASP A 68 6.43 -12.71 -8.07
N ALA A 69 5.52 -13.68 -8.19
CA ALA A 69 5.73 -15.03 -7.68
C ALA A 69 6.90 -15.75 -8.39
N GLU A 70 7.17 -15.40 -9.64
CA GLU A 70 8.25 -15.93 -10.47
C GLU A 70 9.58 -15.23 -10.20
N GLY A 71 9.59 -14.21 -9.32
CA GLY A 71 10.78 -13.44 -8.95
C GLY A 71 11.14 -12.33 -9.92
N LYS A 72 10.29 -12.03 -10.92
CA LYS A 72 10.49 -10.96 -11.88
C LYS A 72 10.01 -9.62 -11.30
N TYR A 73 10.72 -8.55 -11.64
CA TYR A 73 10.31 -7.20 -11.23
C TYR A 73 9.22 -6.65 -12.15
N SER A 74 8.17 -6.12 -11.55
CA SER A 74 7.01 -5.49 -12.19
C SER A 74 6.80 -4.07 -11.66
N PRO A 75 6.10 -3.19 -12.43
CA PRO A 75 5.75 -1.85 -11.97
C PRO A 75 4.95 -1.85 -10.66
N ALA A 76 5.23 -0.85 -9.82
CA ALA A 76 4.50 -0.58 -8.59
C ALA A 76 4.27 0.94 -8.46
N ALA A 77 4.88 1.65 -7.51
CA ALA A 77 4.83 3.11 -7.48
C ALA A 77 5.54 3.75 -8.68
N ALA A 78 6.56 3.09 -9.24
CA ALA A 78 7.12 3.46 -10.54
C ALA A 78 6.38 2.74 -11.66
N LYS A 79 5.89 3.50 -12.66
CA LYS A 79 5.28 2.96 -13.88
C LYS A 79 6.31 2.38 -14.85
N SER A 80 7.56 2.85 -14.78
CA SER A 80 8.68 2.35 -15.59
C SER A 80 10.01 2.76 -14.97
N TRP A 81 11.07 2.09 -15.38
CA TRP A 81 12.45 2.45 -15.02
C TRP A 81 13.41 2.13 -16.15
N SER A 82 14.57 2.75 -16.12
CA SER A 82 15.68 2.50 -17.02
C SER A 82 17.00 2.47 -16.24
N TYR A 83 17.99 1.80 -16.80
CA TYR A 83 19.35 1.75 -16.29
C TYR A 83 20.33 2.21 -17.35
N ASP A 84 21.19 3.17 -17.00
CA ASP A 84 22.31 3.62 -17.81
C ASP A 84 23.59 3.03 -17.24
N ALA A 85 24.19 2.11 -17.97
CA ALA A 85 25.42 1.43 -17.55
C ALA A 85 26.66 2.32 -17.59
N SER A 86 26.66 3.38 -18.41
CA SER A 86 27.80 4.33 -18.52
C SER A 86 27.91 5.23 -17.28
N THR A 87 26.77 5.62 -16.72
CA THR A 87 26.69 6.46 -15.52
C THR A 87 26.33 5.69 -14.25
N LEU A 88 26.06 4.38 -14.37
CA LEU A 88 25.56 3.52 -13.30
C LEU A 88 24.28 4.07 -12.64
N THR A 89 23.40 4.67 -13.45
CA THR A 89 22.23 5.39 -12.95
C THR A 89 20.93 4.66 -13.27
N TYR A 90 20.12 4.43 -12.25
CA TYR A 90 18.72 4.03 -12.39
C TYR A 90 17.83 5.27 -12.39
N THR A 91 16.92 5.34 -13.37
CA THR A 91 15.88 6.38 -13.44
C THR A 91 14.51 5.73 -13.31
N PHE A 92 13.73 6.14 -12.32
CA PHE A 92 12.37 5.66 -12.10
C PHE A 92 11.37 6.76 -12.44
N LYS A 93 10.34 6.42 -13.24
CA LYS A 93 9.21 7.30 -13.54
C LYS A 93 8.02 6.88 -12.70
N LEU A 94 7.62 7.71 -11.74
CA LEU A 94 6.49 7.44 -10.86
C LEU A 94 5.16 7.51 -11.63
N ARG A 95 4.18 6.72 -11.20
CA ARG A 95 2.80 6.86 -11.68
C ARG A 95 2.15 8.08 -11.04
N GLU A 96 1.27 8.75 -11.78
CA GLU A 96 0.68 10.03 -11.38
C GLU A 96 -0.50 9.87 -10.41
N ASP A 97 -1.09 8.68 -10.38
CA ASP A 97 -2.24 8.33 -9.54
C ASP A 97 -1.86 7.76 -8.17
N ALA A 98 -0.56 7.58 -7.88
CA ALA A 98 -0.10 7.11 -6.57
C ALA A 98 -0.49 8.10 -5.46
N ARG A 99 -1.14 7.59 -4.41
CA ARG A 99 -1.63 8.40 -3.29
C ARG A 99 -1.36 7.72 -1.95
N TRP A 100 -1.03 8.55 -0.98
CA TRP A 100 -1.08 8.16 0.41
C TRP A 100 -2.54 8.04 0.86
N VAL A 101 -2.87 6.98 1.58
CA VAL A 101 -4.19 6.79 2.18
C VAL A 101 -4.11 7.18 3.66
N ILE A 102 -4.97 8.12 4.06
CA ILE A 102 -5.06 8.56 5.45
C ILE A 102 -6.38 8.10 6.07
N MET A 103 -6.28 7.45 7.21
CA MET A 103 -7.44 7.19 8.05
C MET A 103 -7.80 8.48 8.81
N LYS A 104 -8.67 9.31 8.21
CA LYS A 104 -9.04 10.65 8.74
C LYS A 104 -9.36 10.63 10.23
N LYS A 105 -10.12 9.63 10.71
CA LYS A 105 -10.49 9.50 12.12
C LYS A 105 -9.26 9.35 13.03
N ALA A 106 -8.24 8.61 12.62
CA ALA A 106 -7.03 8.39 13.41
C ALA A 106 -6.09 9.61 13.41
N PHE A 107 -6.04 10.34 12.29
CA PHE A 107 -5.14 11.49 12.13
C PHE A 107 -5.74 12.85 12.52
N LYS A 108 -7.07 12.92 12.70
CA LYS A 108 -7.75 14.15 13.13
C LYS A 108 -7.14 14.79 14.41
N PRO A 109 -6.77 14.04 15.47
CA PRO A 109 -6.14 14.61 16.64
C PRO A 109 -4.77 15.28 16.39
N ILE A 110 -4.07 14.86 15.33
CA ILE A 110 -2.73 15.32 14.97
C ILE A 110 -2.79 16.46 13.95
N LEU A 111 -3.63 16.33 12.93
CA LEU A 111 -3.69 17.21 11.76
C LEU A 111 -4.91 18.13 11.73
N GLY A 112 -5.82 17.99 12.72
CA GLY A 112 -7.03 18.80 12.85
C GLY A 112 -8.12 18.48 11.82
N ASP A 113 -9.18 19.30 11.82
CA ASP A 113 -10.37 19.09 10.97
C ASP A 113 -10.13 19.41 9.48
N ASN A 114 -9.07 20.13 9.15
CA ASN A 114 -8.72 20.56 7.80
C ASN A 114 -7.73 19.62 7.09
N ILE A 115 -7.62 18.39 7.54
CA ILE A 115 -6.66 17.41 7.01
C ILE A 115 -6.68 17.31 5.46
N ASP A 116 -7.86 17.38 4.85
CA ASP A 116 -8.03 17.32 3.38
C ASP A 116 -7.44 18.54 2.66
N LYS A 117 -7.26 19.67 3.37
CA LYS A 117 -6.70 20.90 2.80
C LYS A 117 -5.20 21.04 3.07
N THR A 118 -4.70 20.41 4.13
CA THR A 118 -3.33 20.56 4.61
C THR A 118 -2.42 19.40 4.22
N PHE A 119 -3.00 18.24 3.88
CA PHE A 119 -2.24 17.05 3.51
C PHE A 119 -2.27 16.83 1.99
N ASP A 120 -1.12 16.97 1.34
CA ASP A 120 -0.96 16.52 -0.04
C ASP A 120 -0.77 14.99 -0.07
N SER A 121 -1.80 14.30 -0.54
CA SER A 121 -1.80 12.83 -0.62
C SER A 121 -0.97 12.26 -1.78
N ARG A 122 -0.43 13.09 -2.66
CA ARG A 122 0.37 12.62 -3.80
C ARG A 122 1.66 11.97 -3.33
N VAL A 123 1.96 10.80 -3.89
CA VAL A 123 3.28 10.17 -3.73
C VAL A 123 4.24 10.79 -4.73
N THR A 124 5.36 11.32 -4.25
CA THR A 124 6.35 12.07 -5.02
C THR A 124 7.74 11.45 -4.91
N ALA A 125 8.68 11.90 -5.73
CA ALA A 125 10.06 11.49 -5.62
C ALA A 125 10.70 11.88 -4.28
N ALA A 126 10.21 12.97 -3.66
CA ALA A 126 10.70 13.42 -2.35
C ALA A 126 10.42 12.39 -1.24
N ASP A 127 9.29 11.65 -1.32
CA ASP A 127 8.96 10.60 -0.36
C ASP A 127 9.98 9.46 -0.41
N PHE A 128 10.39 9.05 -1.61
CA PHE A 128 11.43 8.02 -1.80
C PHE A 128 12.81 8.52 -1.37
N VAL A 129 13.16 9.76 -1.68
CA VAL A 129 14.42 10.36 -1.20
C VAL A 129 14.46 10.42 0.32
N PHE A 130 13.36 10.85 0.96
CA PHE A 130 13.23 10.85 2.40
C PHE A 130 13.41 9.44 2.98
N ALA A 131 12.70 8.45 2.44
CA ALA A 131 12.76 7.07 2.89
C ALA A 131 14.17 6.48 2.77
N LEU A 132 14.86 6.70 1.64
CA LEU A 132 16.22 6.21 1.43
C LEU A 132 17.22 6.90 2.36
N ARG A 133 17.12 8.21 2.54
CA ARG A 133 17.98 8.94 3.49
C ARG A 133 17.79 8.44 4.91
N ARG A 134 16.55 8.26 5.34
CA ARG A 134 16.23 7.73 6.67
C ARG A 134 16.76 6.30 6.85
N ALA A 135 16.62 5.44 5.85
CA ALA A 135 17.08 4.05 5.92
C ALA A 135 18.60 3.91 6.08
N VAL A 136 19.40 4.84 5.50
CA VAL A 136 20.87 4.80 5.64
C VAL A 136 21.38 5.65 6.80
N ALA A 137 20.53 6.45 7.45
CA ALA A 137 20.94 7.27 8.59
C ALA A 137 21.26 6.37 9.82
N PRO A 138 22.43 6.52 10.46
CA PRO A 138 22.80 5.70 11.62
C PRO A 138 21.79 5.78 12.77
N ALA A 139 21.19 6.96 12.98
CA ALA A 139 20.18 7.19 14.02
C ALA A 139 18.88 6.36 13.83
N THR A 140 18.59 5.91 12.62
CA THR A 140 17.43 5.05 12.34
C THR A 140 17.64 3.62 12.85
N GLY A 141 18.89 3.15 12.85
CA GLY A 141 19.20 1.77 13.24
C GLY A 141 18.56 0.72 12.31
N ALA A 142 18.35 1.05 11.01
CA ALA A 142 17.69 0.15 10.07
C ALA A 142 18.53 -1.12 9.87
N PRO A 143 18.00 -2.32 10.17
CA PRO A 143 18.76 -3.57 10.08
C PRO A 143 19.27 -3.87 8.67
N GLU A 144 18.51 -3.45 7.65
CA GLU A 144 18.82 -3.68 6.24
C GLU A 144 19.62 -2.51 5.59
N ALA A 145 20.07 -1.52 6.36
CA ALA A 145 20.80 -0.37 5.83
C ALA A 145 21.98 -0.76 4.93
N LEU A 146 22.74 -1.80 5.29
CA LEU A 146 23.89 -2.27 4.52
C LEU A 146 23.54 -2.75 3.11
N SER A 147 22.32 -3.26 2.90
CA SER A 147 21.81 -3.65 1.57
C SER A 147 21.73 -2.47 0.61
N LEU A 148 21.58 -1.25 1.12
CA LEU A 148 21.59 -0.01 0.35
C LEU A 148 23.00 0.50 0.04
N GLY A 149 24.03 -0.18 0.50
CA GLY A 149 25.43 0.21 0.29
C GLY A 149 25.90 0.26 -1.16
N VAL A 150 25.10 -0.25 -2.10
CA VAL A 150 25.32 -0.12 -3.55
C VAL A 150 25.00 1.28 -4.07
N ILE A 151 24.21 2.05 -3.33
CA ILE A 151 23.87 3.44 -3.68
C ILE A 151 25.07 4.33 -3.36
N LYS A 152 25.36 5.26 -4.27
CA LYS A 152 26.46 6.23 -4.11
C LYS A 152 26.37 6.92 -2.75
N ASN A 153 27.48 6.96 -2.03
CA ASN A 153 27.66 7.55 -0.70
C ASN A 153 26.96 6.82 0.46
N ALA A 154 26.05 5.88 0.22
CA ALA A 154 25.30 5.20 1.30
C ALA A 154 26.20 4.58 2.35
N LYS A 155 27.27 3.85 1.95
CA LYS A 155 28.25 3.27 2.90
C LYS A 155 28.91 4.32 3.79
N SER A 156 29.22 5.48 3.25
CA SER A 156 29.84 6.56 4.02
C SER A 156 28.89 7.15 5.05
N ILE A 157 27.61 7.27 4.71
CA ILE A 157 26.56 7.74 5.61
C ILE A 157 26.31 6.71 6.72
N ILE A 158 26.12 5.44 6.36
CA ILE A 158 25.90 4.34 7.32
C ILE A 158 27.04 4.27 8.35
N ASN A 159 28.27 4.51 7.94
CA ASN A 159 29.45 4.50 8.79
C ASN A 159 29.70 5.84 9.51
N GLY A 160 28.80 6.81 9.44
CA GLY A 160 28.93 8.12 10.08
C GLY A 160 30.06 9.01 9.51
N LYS A 161 30.56 8.70 8.31
CA LYS A 161 31.63 9.48 7.65
C LYS A 161 31.10 10.60 6.78
N MET A 162 29.79 10.68 6.58
CA MET A 162 29.09 11.69 5.79
C MET A 162 27.65 11.83 6.32
N SER A 163 27.06 13.01 6.22
CA SER A 163 25.69 13.34 6.58
C SER A 163 24.86 13.70 5.35
#